data_f686f2d3e0812775c6e18009f24903e3
#
_entry.id   f686f2d3e0812775c6e18009f24903e3
#
_cell.length_a   1.000
_cell.length_b   1.000
_cell.length_c   1.000
_cell.angle_alpha   90.00
_cell.angle_beta   90.00
_cell.angle_gamma   90.00
#
_symmetry.space_group_name_H-M   'P 1'
#
loop_
_entity.id
_entity.type
_entity.pdbx_description
1 polymer ?
#
loop_
_entity_poly.entity_id
_entity_poly.type
_entity_poly.pdbx_seq_one_letter_code
_entity_poly.pdbx_strand_id
1 'polypeptide(L)'
;MTQSSEVLDLAAIVRNVPDFPKPGVQFKDITTLLQHGRALQQIVDGWRERYASQQVDSILGADARGFIFGGALAYAMGLPFIPARKKGKLPADTIEQEFDLEY
;
A
#
# COMPACT_ATOMS: atom_id res chain seq x y z
N MET A 1 16.00 -16.95 -17.64
CA MET A 1 14.60 -17.38 -17.62
C MET A 1 13.69 -16.23 -18.02
N THR A 2 12.78 -16.50 -18.89
CA THR A 2 11.83 -15.48 -19.33
C THR A 2 10.71 -15.37 -18.33
N GLN A 3 10.47 -14.16 -17.86
CA GLN A 3 9.33 -13.93 -17.00
C GLN A 3 8.07 -13.81 -17.82
N SER A 4 6.95 -14.25 -17.25
CA SER A 4 5.68 -14.01 -17.86
C SER A 4 5.42 -12.51 -17.94
N SER A 5 5.07 -12.04 -19.11
CA SER A 5 4.67 -10.64 -19.29
C SER A 5 3.17 -10.45 -19.08
N GLU A 6 2.50 -11.51 -18.67
CA GLU A 6 1.06 -11.46 -18.45
C GLU A 6 0.70 -10.53 -17.31
N VAL A 7 -0.25 -9.63 -17.58
CA VAL A 7 -0.76 -8.70 -16.57
C VAL A 7 -1.85 -9.40 -15.78
N LEU A 8 -1.70 -9.42 -14.47
CA LEU A 8 -2.68 -10.04 -13.59
C LEU A 8 -3.87 -9.12 -13.36
N ASP A 9 -5.04 -9.72 -13.20
CA ASP A 9 -6.23 -8.99 -12.77
C ASP A 9 -6.19 -8.86 -11.24
N LEU A 10 -5.69 -7.73 -10.77
CA LEU A 10 -5.50 -7.52 -9.35
C LEU A 10 -6.81 -7.52 -8.57
N ALA A 11 -7.87 -6.99 -9.17
CA ALA A 11 -9.17 -6.94 -8.51
C ALA A 11 -9.70 -8.36 -8.23
N ALA A 12 -9.40 -9.30 -9.10
CA ALA A 12 -9.83 -10.69 -8.92
C ALA A 12 -9.06 -11.39 -7.80
N ILE A 13 -7.88 -10.90 -7.46
CA ILE A 13 -7.05 -11.48 -6.41
C ILE A 13 -7.44 -10.98 -5.03
N VAL A 14 -7.95 -9.76 -4.94
CA VAL A 14 -8.39 -9.16 -3.67
C VAL A 14 -9.67 -9.85 -3.20
N ARG A 15 -9.67 -10.30 -1.95
CA ARG A 15 -10.84 -10.96 -1.37
C ARG A 15 -11.82 -9.93 -0.84
N ASN A 16 -13.11 -10.10 -1.19
CA ASN A 16 -14.17 -9.26 -0.62
C ASN A 16 -14.77 -9.95 0.59
N VAL A 17 -14.79 -9.26 1.73
CA VAL A 17 -15.41 -9.75 2.95
C VAL A 17 -16.62 -8.88 3.26
N PRO A 18 -17.86 -9.38 3.03
CA PRO A 18 -19.04 -8.58 3.30
C PRO A 18 -19.28 -8.43 4.80
N ASP A 19 -19.85 -7.31 5.17
CA ASP A 19 -20.24 -7.02 6.56
C ASP A 19 -19.10 -7.11 7.56
N PHE A 20 -17.93 -6.60 7.17
CA PHE A 20 -16.76 -6.57 8.04
C PHE A 20 -16.13 -5.17 8.00
N PRO A 21 -15.77 -4.62 9.15
CA PRO A 21 -15.89 -5.14 10.51
C PRO A 21 -17.29 -4.99 11.10
N LYS A 22 -18.21 -4.41 10.35
CA LYS A 22 -19.60 -4.25 10.79
C LYS A 22 -20.55 -4.35 9.62
N PRO A 23 -21.86 -4.60 9.89
CA PRO A 23 -22.84 -4.69 8.80
C PRO A 23 -22.83 -3.47 7.88
N GLY A 24 -22.94 -3.72 6.60
CA GLY A 24 -22.96 -2.68 5.56
C GLY A 24 -21.61 -2.32 4.99
N VAL A 25 -20.51 -2.75 5.59
CA VAL A 25 -19.15 -2.48 5.10
C VAL A 25 -18.67 -3.65 4.24
N GLN A 26 -18.29 -3.34 3.00
CA GLN A 26 -17.67 -4.31 2.09
C GLN A 26 -16.17 -4.15 2.22
N PHE A 27 -15.55 -5.02 3.00
CA PHE A 27 -14.13 -4.93 3.28
C PHE A 27 -13.31 -5.60 2.17
N LYS A 28 -12.36 -4.87 1.64
CA LYS A 28 -11.44 -5.41 0.64
C LYS A 28 -10.19 -5.92 1.34
N ASP A 29 -10.08 -7.24 1.41
CA ASP A 29 -8.98 -7.91 2.09
C ASP A 29 -7.83 -8.11 1.11
N ILE A 30 -6.72 -7.42 1.34
CA ILE A 30 -5.56 -7.48 0.46
C ILE A 30 -4.56 -8.55 0.87
N THR A 31 -4.83 -9.31 1.92
CA THR A 31 -3.89 -10.36 2.34
C THR A 31 -3.71 -11.42 1.26
N THR A 32 -4.77 -11.72 0.52
CA THR A 32 -4.68 -12.65 -0.61
C THR A 32 -3.78 -12.10 -1.70
N LEU A 33 -3.79 -10.80 -1.90
CA LEU A 33 -2.93 -10.14 -2.89
C LEU A 33 -1.48 -10.14 -2.41
N LEU A 34 -1.25 -9.89 -1.12
CA LEU A 34 0.11 -9.89 -0.56
C LEU A 34 0.75 -11.26 -0.60
N GLN A 35 -0.06 -12.32 -0.59
CA GLN A 35 0.44 -13.69 -0.70
C GLN A 35 0.82 -14.07 -2.12
N HIS A 36 0.49 -13.23 -3.09
CA HIS A 36 0.80 -13.46 -4.49
C HIS A 36 1.96 -12.56 -4.91
N GLY A 37 3.18 -13.12 -4.91
CA GLY A 37 4.39 -12.32 -5.15
C GLY A 37 4.36 -11.54 -6.45
N ARG A 38 3.85 -12.15 -7.52
CA ARG A 38 3.75 -11.48 -8.81
C ARG A 38 2.78 -10.31 -8.78
N ALA A 39 1.69 -10.42 -8.01
CA ALA A 39 0.73 -9.32 -7.89
C ALA A 39 1.38 -8.13 -7.19
N LEU A 40 2.13 -8.37 -6.12
CA LEU A 40 2.83 -7.31 -5.41
C LEU A 40 3.86 -6.64 -6.33
N GLN A 41 4.62 -7.43 -7.08
CA GLN A 41 5.57 -6.89 -8.05
C GLN A 41 4.87 -6.01 -9.07
N GLN A 42 3.76 -6.47 -9.61
CA GLN A 42 3.01 -5.71 -10.61
C GLN A 42 2.57 -4.35 -10.07
N ILE A 43 2.08 -4.32 -8.84
CA ILE A 43 1.66 -3.07 -8.20
C ILE A 43 2.83 -2.12 -8.03
N VAL A 44 3.90 -2.59 -7.42
CA VAL A 44 5.06 -1.74 -7.11
C VAL A 44 5.74 -1.26 -8.38
N ASP A 45 5.93 -2.16 -9.33
CA ASP A 45 6.56 -1.80 -10.60
C ASP A 45 5.70 -0.82 -11.40
N GLY A 46 4.38 -1.00 -11.36
CA GLY A 46 3.45 -0.09 -12.02
C GLY A 46 3.50 1.31 -11.43
N TRP A 47 3.53 1.42 -10.11
CA TRP A 47 3.66 2.73 -9.45
C TRP A 47 5.00 3.36 -9.72
N ARG A 48 6.07 2.58 -9.63
CA ARG A 48 7.41 3.07 -9.91
C ARG A 48 7.47 3.66 -11.31
N GLU A 49 6.94 2.95 -12.28
CA GLU A 49 6.93 3.39 -13.66
C GLU A 49 6.09 4.65 -13.85
N ARG A 50 4.92 4.68 -13.20
CA ARG A 50 4.02 5.83 -13.28
C ARG A 50 4.64 7.11 -12.74
N TYR A 51 5.42 7.01 -11.67
CA TYR A 51 5.99 8.18 -11.00
C TYR A 51 7.45 8.44 -11.33
N ALA A 52 8.05 7.62 -12.19
CA ALA A 52 9.48 7.73 -12.52
C ALA A 52 9.86 9.07 -13.13
N SER A 53 8.96 9.67 -13.90
CA SER A 53 9.23 10.96 -14.54
C SER A 53 8.78 12.15 -13.70
N GLN A 54 8.18 11.91 -12.54
CA GLN A 54 7.72 12.96 -11.65
C GLN A 54 8.76 13.20 -10.55
N GLN A 55 8.79 14.43 -10.05
CA GLN A 55 9.73 14.78 -8.99
C GLN A 55 9.13 14.40 -7.65
N VAL A 56 9.41 13.18 -7.21
CA VAL A 56 8.93 12.65 -5.94
C VAL A 56 10.11 12.62 -4.98
N ASP A 57 9.96 13.23 -3.81
CA ASP A 57 11.03 13.34 -2.83
C ASP A 57 10.97 12.27 -1.75
N SER A 58 9.78 11.79 -1.45
CA SER A 58 9.58 10.78 -0.41
C SER A 58 8.26 10.06 -0.62
N ILE A 59 8.11 8.94 0.07
CA ILE A 59 6.90 8.14 0.06
C ILE A 59 6.31 8.17 1.46
N LEU A 60 5.03 8.49 1.55
CA LEU A 60 4.30 8.51 2.82
C LEU A 60 3.32 7.32 2.84
N GLY A 61 3.32 6.58 3.91
CA GLY A 61 2.39 5.46 4.07
C GLY A 61 1.78 5.41 5.46
N ALA A 62 0.50 5.06 5.51
CA ALA A 62 -0.22 4.92 6.77
C ALA A 62 -0.11 3.50 7.32
N ASP A 63 -0.13 3.38 8.64
CA ASP A 63 -0.12 2.10 9.35
C ASP A 63 -1.44 1.36 9.07
N ALA A 64 -1.42 0.07 8.73
CA ALA A 64 -0.23 -0.78 8.57
C ALA A 64 -0.02 -1.14 7.09
N ARG A 65 -1.10 -1.20 6.30
CA ARG A 65 -1.03 -1.59 4.88
C ARG A 65 -0.17 -0.64 4.07
N GLY A 66 -0.26 0.65 4.36
CA GLY A 66 0.58 1.64 3.70
C GLY A 66 2.07 1.43 3.96
N PHE A 67 2.43 0.83 5.07
CA PHE A 67 3.83 0.51 5.35
C PHE A 67 4.36 -0.56 4.40
N ILE A 68 3.53 -1.55 4.09
CA ILE A 68 3.92 -2.64 3.20
C ILE A 68 4.16 -2.10 1.78
N PHE A 69 3.15 -1.45 1.23
CA PHE A 69 3.24 -0.94 -0.14
C PHE A 69 4.18 0.25 -0.25
N GLY A 70 4.11 1.16 0.72
CA GLY A 70 4.95 2.35 0.72
C GLY A 70 6.42 2.01 0.91
N GLY A 71 6.71 1.07 1.81
CA GLY A 71 8.08 0.60 2.01
C GLY A 71 8.67 -0.04 0.77
N ALA A 72 7.88 -0.88 0.11
CA ALA A 72 8.31 -1.54 -1.13
C ALA A 72 8.55 -0.52 -2.24
N LEU A 73 7.64 0.46 -2.39
CA LEU A 73 7.79 1.49 -3.41
C LEU A 73 8.97 2.40 -3.12
N ALA A 74 9.15 2.80 -1.87
CA ALA A 74 10.29 3.63 -1.48
C ALA A 74 11.60 2.94 -1.80
N TYR A 75 11.68 1.65 -1.48
CA TYR A 75 12.86 0.85 -1.83
C TYR A 75 13.07 0.83 -3.34
N ALA A 76 12.02 0.57 -4.11
CA ALA A 76 12.13 0.46 -5.56
C ALA A 76 12.56 1.78 -6.22
N MET A 77 12.15 2.90 -5.65
CA MET A 77 12.47 4.22 -6.18
C MET A 77 13.73 4.84 -5.54
N GLY A 78 14.28 4.20 -4.51
CA GLY A 78 15.43 4.74 -3.80
C GLY A 78 15.11 5.99 -3.01
N LEU A 79 13.91 6.08 -2.46
CA LEU A 79 13.43 7.25 -1.75
C LEU A 79 13.18 6.97 -0.26
N PRO A 80 13.21 8.03 0.57
CA PRO A 80 12.83 7.88 1.98
C PRO A 80 11.38 7.47 2.15
N PHE A 81 11.10 6.72 3.20
CA PHE A 81 9.74 6.37 3.58
C PHE A 81 9.36 7.10 4.85
N ILE A 82 8.20 7.75 4.85
CA ILE A 82 7.68 8.48 6.01
C ILE A 82 6.47 7.75 6.55
N PRO A 83 6.54 7.23 7.80
CA PRO A 83 5.41 6.54 8.39
C PRO A 83 4.38 7.53 8.94
N ALA A 84 3.12 7.30 8.64
CA ALA A 84 1.99 8.00 9.26
C ALA A 84 1.33 7.02 10.22
N ARG A 85 1.33 7.33 11.51
CA ARG A 85 0.87 6.43 12.55
C ARG A 85 -0.08 7.14 13.51
N LYS A 86 -0.78 6.35 14.32
CA LYS A 86 -1.63 6.88 15.36
C LYS A 86 -0.79 7.69 16.35
N LYS A 87 -1.42 8.72 16.93
CA LYS A 87 -0.79 9.55 17.92
C LYS A 87 -0.12 8.71 19.01
N GLY A 88 1.08 9.05 19.36
CA GLY A 88 1.83 8.37 20.41
C GLY A 88 2.64 7.16 19.98
N LYS A 89 2.55 6.79 18.69
CA LYS A 89 3.30 5.63 18.19
C LYS A 89 4.69 5.96 17.66
N LEU A 90 5.02 7.23 17.56
CA LEU A 90 6.33 7.67 17.09
C LEU A 90 7.09 8.33 18.23
N PRO A 91 8.39 8.04 18.38
CA PRO A 91 9.17 8.51 19.54
C PRO A 91 9.74 9.92 19.41
N ALA A 92 9.77 10.48 18.22
CA ALA A 92 10.37 11.79 17.97
C ALA A 92 9.30 12.83 17.65
N ASP A 93 9.73 14.05 17.36
CA ASP A 93 8.82 15.11 16.98
C ASP A 93 7.99 14.73 15.76
N THR A 94 6.70 15.07 15.79
CA THR A 94 5.74 14.67 14.75
C THR A 94 4.87 15.84 14.37
N ILE A 95 4.18 15.68 13.21
CA ILE A 95 3.10 16.55 12.80
C ILE A 95 1.83 15.73 12.90
N GLU A 96 0.78 16.31 13.48
CA GLU A 96 -0.48 15.60 13.71
C GLU A 96 -1.62 16.19 12.87
N GLN A 97 -2.53 15.31 12.44
CA GLN A 97 -3.73 15.68 11.71
C GLN A 97 -4.86 14.75 12.12
N GLU A 98 -6.01 15.33 12.43
CA GLU A 98 -7.19 14.53 12.76
C GLU A 98 -8.01 14.25 11.49
N PHE A 99 -8.65 13.09 11.48
CA PHE A 99 -9.58 12.72 10.41
C PHE A 99 -10.55 11.65 10.92
N ASP A 100 -11.68 11.54 10.24
CA ASP A 100 -12.69 10.55 10.59
C ASP A 100 -12.54 9.31 9.72
N LEU A 101 -12.75 8.15 10.36
CA LEU A 101 -12.72 6.86 9.67
C LEU A 101 -14.12 6.46 9.26
N GLU A 102 -14.20 5.67 8.19
CA GLU A 102 -15.46 5.10 7.72
C GLU A 102 -16.06 4.15 8.75
N TYR A 103 -15.22 3.49 9.51
CA TYR A 103 -15.65 2.53 10.52
C TYR A 103 -14.69 2.45 11.70
#